data_ca6dc1ebff27c598945e554052e36fb3
#
_entry.id   ca6dc1ebff27c598945e554052e36fb3
#
_cell.length_a   1.000
_cell.length_b   1.000
_cell.length_c   1.000
_cell.angle_alpha   90.00
_cell.angle_beta   90.00
_cell.angle_gamma   90.00
#
_symmetry.space_group_name_H-M   'P 1'
#
loop_
_entity.id
_entity.type
_entity.pdbx_description
1 polymer ?
#
loop_
_entity_poly.entity_id
_entity_poly.type
_entity_poly.pdbx_seq_one_letter_code
_entity_poly.pdbx_strand_id
1 'polypeptide(L)'
;YDSLLETDSGPAVRTVSTTYLIDRVAEAHGESVHEVPVGFKWVAEEMAERDALVGGEESGGFTVRGHVREKDGVLLALLAAAMHADEPLDDRVDRLLSEHGTVVQDKISVDCPDDEKARVVAELEDVIPETVAGTAVEDVNTADGFKLLLADGSWLLVRPSGTEPVLRVYAEAADEERVG
;
A
#
# COMPACT_ATOMS: atom_id res chain seq x y z
N TYR A 1 -3.35 -8.00 -9.55
CA TYR A 1 -4.14 -7.00 -10.26
C TYR A 1 -3.81 -7.00 -11.74
N ASP A 2 -2.57 -6.83 -12.15
CA ASP A 2 -2.10 -6.90 -13.53
C ASP A 2 -2.73 -8.06 -14.33
N SER A 3 -2.61 -9.29 -13.83
CA SER A 3 -3.19 -10.47 -14.48
C SER A 3 -4.73 -10.46 -14.62
N LEU A 4 -5.43 -9.79 -13.71
CA LEU A 4 -6.88 -9.65 -13.82
C LEU A 4 -7.25 -8.64 -14.91
N LEU A 5 -6.44 -7.60 -15.09
CA LEU A 5 -6.65 -6.57 -16.11
C LEU A 5 -6.46 -7.08 -17.55
N GLU A 6 -5.86 -8.27 -17.73
CA GLU A 6 -5.78 -8.92 -19.05
C GLU A 6 -7.16 -9.37 -19.58
N THR A 7 -8.11 -9.66 -18.69
CA THR A 7 -9.40 -10.24 -19.04
C THR A 7 -10.61 -9.49 -18.50
N ASP A 8 -10.42 -8.57 -17.57
CA ASP A 8 -11.48 -7.79 -16.92
C ASP A 8 -11.01 -6.33 -16.74
N SER A 9 -11.86 -5.46 -16.25
CA SER A 9 -11.57 -4.04 -15.97
C SER A 9 -12.17 -3.62 -14.64
N GLY A 10 -11.61 -2.60 -14.04
CA GLY A 10 -12.13 -2.01 -12.82
C GLY A 10 -11.03 -1.54 -11.86
N PRO A 11 -11.38 -0.64 -10.93
CA PRO A 11 -10.44 -0.06 -10.02
C PRO A 11 -9.86 -1.07 -9.03
N ALA A 12 -8.73 -0.72 -8.43
CA ALA A 12 -8.19 -1.40 -7.27
C ALA A 12 -8.44 -0.59 -5.99
N VAL A 13 -8.48 -1.29 -4.85
CA VAL A 13 -8.50 -0.70 -3.52
C VAL A 13 -7.26 -1.17 -2.76
N ARG A 14 -6.52 -0.24 -2.19
CA ARG A 14 -5.35 -0.55 -1.35
C ARG A 14 -5.31 0.28 -0.09
N THR A 15 -4.61 -0.21 0.94
CA THR A 15 -4.38 0.57 2.14
C THR A 15 -3.28 1.63 1.95
N VAL A 16 -3.27 2.64 2.82
CA VAL A 16 -2.27 3.74 2.82
C VAL A 16 -0.82 3.25 2.90
N SER A 17 -0.59 2.05 3.45
CA SER A 17 0.73 1.41 3.58
C SER A 17 1.13 0.53 2.40
N THR A 18 0.25 0.34 1.43
CA THR A 18 0.49 -0.51 0.26
C THR A 18 1.18 0.27 -0.86
N THR A 19 1.99 -0.43 -1.65
CA THR A 19 2.82 0.13 -2.73
C THR A 19 2.03 0.93 -3.77
N TYR A 20 2.61 2.01 -4.27
CA TYR A 20 2.13 2.76 -5.44
C TYR A 20 2.41 2.07 -6.79
N LEU A 21 3.08 0.91 -6.79
CA LEU A 21 3.17 0.10 -8.00
C LEU A 21 1.78 -0.28 -8.54
N ILE A 22 0.81 -0.54 -7.64
CA ILE A 22 -0.59 -0.82 -8.01
C ILE A 22 -1.21 0.37 -8.75
N ASP A 23 -0.92 1.61 -8.31
CA ASP A 23 -1.40 2.84 -8.95
C ASP A 23 -0.84 2.99 -10.36
N ARG A 24 0.46 2.73 -10.54
CA ARG A 24 1.12 2.79 -11.85
C ARG A 24 0.58 1.74 -12.81
N VAL A 25 0.31 0.51 -12.32
CA VAL A 25 -0.34 -0.54 -13.11
C VAL A 25 -1.75 -0.12 -13.52
N ALA A 26 -2.54 0.42 -12.58
CA ALA A 26 -3.89 0.91 -12.87
C ALA A 26 -3.87 2.01 -13.94
N GLU A 27 -3.02 3.02 -13.77
CA GLU A 27 -2.88 4.14 -14.73
C GLU A 27 -2.54 3.64 -16.15
N ALA A 28 -1.62 2.69 -16.27
CA ALA A 28 -1.24 2.10 -17.57
C ALA A 28 -2.41 1.41 -18.27
N HIS A 29 -3.41 0.93 -17.53
CA HIS A 29 -4.62 0.31 -18.07
C HIS A 29 -5.83 1.26 -18.11
N GLY A 30 -5.65 2.54 -17.75
CA GLY A 30 -6.73 3.53 -17.71
C GLY A 30 -7.72 3.35 -16.55
N GLU A 31 -7.29 2.64 -15.51
CA GLU A 31 -8.05 2.37 -14.30
C GLU A 31 -7.60 3.28 -13.15
N SER A 32 -8.34 3.25 -12.04
CA SER A 32 -8.06 4.04 -10.84
C SER A 32 -7.75 3.17 -9.62
N VAL A 33 -7.11 3.77 -8.63
CA VAL A 33 -6.88 3.15 -7.32
C VAL A 33 -7.51 4.01 -6.24
N HIS A 34 -8.16 3.36 -5.29
CA HIS A 34 -8.74 4.01 -4.10
C HIS A 34 -7.91 3.63 -2.87
N GLU A 35 -7.37 4.64 -2.20
CA GLU A 35 -6.59 4.47 -0.99
C GLU A 35 -7.51 4.54 0.23
N VAL A 36 -7.36 3.58 1.17
CA VAL A 36 -8.13 3.49 2.41
C VAL A 36 -7.23 3.34 3.63
N PRO A 37 -7.71 3.60 4.85
CA PRO A 37 -6.99 3.29 6.09
C PRO A 37 -6.61 1.81 6.18
N VAL A 38 -5.59 1.47 6.99
CA VAL A 38 -5.21 0.08 7.27
C VAL A 38 -6.36 -0.65 7.98
N GLY A 39 -6.67 -1.82 7.48
CA GLY A 39 -7.71 -2.70 8.01
C GLY A 39 -8.66 -3.16 6.92
N PHE A 40 -8.77 -4.48 6.78
CA PHE A 40 -9.47 -5.10 5.65
C PHE A 40 -10.94 -4.71 5.53
N LYS A 41 -11.59 -4.31 6.65
CA LYS A 41 -12.96 -3.80 6.61
C LYS A 41 -13.12 -2.60 5.67
N TRP A 42 -12.15 -1.68 5.67
CA TRP A 42 -12.17 -0.51 4.80
C TRP A 42 -11.96 -0.90 3.33
N VAL A 43 -11.06 -1.85 3.09
CA VAL A 43 -10.86 -2.43 1.75
C VAL A 43 -12.17 -3.06 1.25
N ALA A 44 -12.83 -3.87 2.06
CA ALA A 44 -14.07 -4.56 1.70
C ALA A 44 -15.24 -3.60 1.45
N GLU A 45 -15.37 -2.52 2.23
CA GLU A 45 -16.37 -1.48 2.06
C GLU A 45 -16.15 -0.72 0.75
N GLU A 46 -14.95 -0.19 0.52
CA GLU A 46 -14.61 0.58 -0.68
C GLU A 46 -14.72 -0.28 -1.96
N MET A 47 -14.28 -1.54 -1.90
CA MET A 47 -14.50 -2.48 -3.02
C MET A 47 -15.97 -2.63 -3.39
N ALA A 48 -16.86 -2.65 -2.38
CA ALA A 48 -18.29 -2.77 -2.62
C ALA A 48 -18.90 -1.51 -3.23
N GLU A 49 -18.42 -0.33 -2.80
CA GLU A 49 -18.92 0.96 -3.29
C GLU A 49 -18.46 1.25 -4.72
N ARG A 50 -17.25 0.84 -5.06
CA ARG A 50 -16.61 1.10 -6.37
C ARG A 50 -16.75 -0.03 -7.37
N ASP A 51 -17.33 -1.16 -6.99
CA ASP A 51 -17.29 -2.41 -7.77
C ASP A 51 -15.85 -2.76 -8.19
N ALA A 52 -14.91 -2.62 -7.25
CA ALA A 52 -13.49 -2.74 -7.52
C ALA A 52 -13.12 -4.18 -7.88
N LEU A 53 -12.16 -4.32 -8.83
CA LEU A 53 -11.69 -5.61 -9.34
C LEU A 53 -10.89 -6.39 -8.29
N VAL A 54 -10.07 -5.68 -7.50
CA VAL A 54 -9.24 -6.24 -6.44
C VAL A 54 -9.14 -5.28 -5.27
N GLY A 55 -9.00 -5.81 -4.07
CA GLY A 55 -8.65 -5.03 -2.88
C GLY A 55 -7.66 -5.76 -2.01
N GLY A 56 -6.66 -5.04 -1.48
CA GLY A 56 -5.58 -5.67 -0.72
C GLY A 56 -4.80 -4.75 0.21
N GLU A 57 -3.98 -5.41 1.02
CA GLU A 57 -3.08 -4.81 2.01
C GLU A 57 -1.64 -5.27 1.77
N GLU A 58 -0.65 -4.47 2.18
CA GLU A 58 0.78 -4.81 2.10
C GLU A 58 1.13 -6.10 2.86
N SER A 59 0.30 -6.48 3.83
CA SER A 59 0.46 -7.72 4.60
C SER A 59 0.17 -8.99 3.80
N GLY A 60 -0.26 -8.85 2.53
CA GLY A 60 -0.60 -9.95 1.62
C GLY A 60 -2.05 -10.43 1.72
N GLY A 61 -2.87 -9.78 2.55
CA GLY A 61 -4.31 -10.04 2.55
C GLY A 61 -4.99 -9.38 1.37
N PHE A 62 -5.68 -10.15 0.51
CA PHE A 62 -6.47 -9.58 -0.56
C PHE A 62 -7.71 -10.42 -0.90
N THR A 63 -8.62 -9.80 -1.66
CA THR A 63 -9.76 -10.45 -2.29
C THR A 63 -10.02 -9.86 -3.67
N VAL A 64 -10.89 -10.52 -4.44
CA VAL A 64 -11.24 -10.12 -5.81
C VAL A 64 -12.75 -9.98 -5.96
N ARG A 65 -13.19 -9.23 -6.98
CA ARG A 65 -14.58 -9.09 -7.36
C ARG A 65 -15.25 -10.46 -7.52
N GLY A 66 -16.45 -10.60 -6.98
CA GLY A 66 -17.22 -11.85 -7.08
C GLY A 66 -16.86 -12.91 -6.05
N HIS A 67 -15.83 -12.71 -5.24
CA HIS A 67 -15.48 -13.57 -4.11
C HIS A 67 -15.99 -13.00 -2.78
N VAL A 68 -15.72 -13.69 -1.66
CA VAL A 68 -16.05 -13.17 -0.31
C VAL A 68 -15.32 -11.87 -0.04
N ARG A 69 -16.01 -10.94 0.63
CA ARG A 69 -15.45 -9.63 0.99
C ARG A 69 -14.61 -9.72 2.27
N GLU A 70 -13.68 -10.65 2.28
CA GLU A 70 -12.75 -10.90 3.39
C GLU A 70 -11.46 -11.51 2.81
N LYS A 71 -10.37 -11.40 3.53
CA LYS A 71 -9.09 -12.04 3.18
C LYS A 71 -9.26 -13.54 3.07
N ASP A 72 -8.82 -14.12 1.96
CA ASP A 72 -8.84 -15.56 1.74
C ASP A 72 -7.46 -16.06 1.33
N GLY A 73 -6.72 -16.57 2.31
CA GLY A 73 -5.36 -17.12 2.09
C GLY A 73 -5.36 -18.37 1.20
N VAL A 74 -6.46 -19.12 1.13
CA VAL A 74 -6.57 -20.29 0.25
C VAL A 74 -6.74 -19.85 -1.19
N LEU A 75 -7.62 -18.88 -1.45
CA LEU A 75 -7.75 -18.25 -2.77
C LEU A 75 -6.41 -17.66 -3.21
N LEU A 76 -5.75 -16.90 -2.33
CA LEU A 76 -4.44 -16.31 -2.62
C LEU A 76 -3.42 -17.36 -3.04
N ALA A 77 -3.29 -18.46 -2.30
CA ALA A 77 -2.35 -19.53 -2.61
C ALA A 77 -2.66 -20.19 -3.97
N LEU A 78 -3.94 -20.40 -4.29
CA LEU A 78 -4.36 -20.97 -5.56
C LEU A 78 -4.08 -20.03 -6.74
N LEU A 79 -4.38 -18.73 -6.59
CA LEU A 79 -4.08 -17.74 -7.61
C LEU A 79 -2.58 -17.58 -7.83
N ALA A 80 -1.79 -17.51 -6.76
CA ALA A 80 -0.33 -17.43 -6.84
C ALA A 80 0.26 -18.68 -7.54
N ALA A 81 -0.24 -19.87 -7.22
CA ALA A 81 0.21 -21.11 -7.88
C ALA A 81 -0.17 -21.13 -9.37
N ALA A 82 -1.37 -20.69 -9.73
CA ALA A 82 -1.80 -20.60 -11.12
C ALA A 82 -0.94 -19.59 -11.91
N MET A 83 -0.75 -18.40 -11.34
CA MET A 83 0.10 -17.36 -11.95
C MET A 83 1.55 -17.83 -12.12
N HIS A 84 2.11 -18.51 -11.11
CA HIS A 84 3.48 -19.05 -11.17
C HIS A 84 3.63 -20.14 -12.23
N ALA A 85 2.59 -20.91 -12.49
CA ALA A 85 2.59 -21.94 -13.53
C ALA A 85 2.59 -21.36 -14.95
N ASP A 86 2.02 -20.17 -15.12
CA ASP A 86 2.01 -19.44 -16.39
C ASP A 86 3.30 -18.62 -16.58
N GLU A 87 3.67 -17.81 -15.60
CA GLU A 87 4.91 -17.02 -15.53
C GLU A 87 5.47 -17.09 -14.10
N PRO A 88 6.75 -17.44 -13.87
CA PRO A 88 7.36 -17.40 -12.54
C PRO A 88 7.10 -16.06 -11.86
N LEU A 89 6.74 -16.08 -10.56
CA LEU A 89 6.34 -14.86 -9.85
C LEU A 89 7.47 -13.82 -9.79
N ASP A 90 8.73 -14.26 -9.68
CA ASP A 90 9.88 -13.37 -9.67
C ASP A 90 10.04 -12.67 -11.03
N ASP A 91 9.94 -13.42 -12.14
CA ASP A 91 9.99 -12.86 -13.51
C ASP A 91 8.85 -11.85 -13.73
N ARG A 92 7.64 -12.16 -13.22
CA ARG A 92 6.49 -11.25 -13.28
C ARG A 92 6.72 -9.97 -12.49
N VAL A 93 7.29 -10.04 -11.29
CA VAL A 93 7.64 -8.86 -10.48
C VAL A 93 8.70 -8.03 -11.21
N ASP A 94 9.77 -8.66 -11.72
CA ASP A 94 10.82 -7.97 -12.46
C ASP A 94 10.27 -7.27 -13.71
N ARG A 95 9.35 -7.91 -14.43
CA ARG A 95 8.65 -7.31 -15.56
C ARG A 95 7.87 -6.08 -15.13
N LEU A 96 7.03 -6.18 -14.09
CA LEU A 96 6.24 -5.05 -13.59
C LEU A 96 7.11 -3.89 -13.13
N LEU A 97 8.20 -4.15 -12.43
CA LEU A 97 9.16 -3.12 -12.02
C LEU A 97 9.86 -2.47 -13.22
N SER A 98 10.14 -3.26 -14.27
CA SER A 98 10.74 -2.74 -15.51
C SER A 98 9.76 -1.86 -16.30
N GLU A 99 8.48 -2.23 -16.35
CA GLU A 99 7.46 -1.53 -17.13
C GLU A 99 6.94 -0.27 -16.42
N HIS A 100 6.77 -0.35 -15.09
CA HIS A 100 6.11 0.70 -14.29
C HIS A 100 7.07 1.48 -13.38
N GLY A 101 8.37 1.15 -13.40
CA GLY A 101 9.40 1.77 -12.57
C GLY A 101 9.61 1.04 -11.24
N THR A 102 10.86 1.03 -10.81
CA THR A 102 11.29 0.37 -9.57
C THR A 102 10.64 1.02 -8.35
N VAL A 103 10.26 0.19 -7.40
CA VAL A 103 9.87 0.57 -6.05
C VAL A 103 10.59 -0.31 -5.04
N VAL A 104 11.07 0.29 -3.97
CA VAL A 104 11.61 -0.39 -2.80
C VAL A 104 10.82 0.09 -1.59
N GLN A 105 10.37 -0.85 -0.77
CA GLN A 105 9.69 -0.54 0.48
C GLN A 105 10.48 -1.09 1.67
N ASP A 106 10.44 -0.36 2.78
CA ASP A 106 10.87 -0.85 4.07
C ASP A 106 9.88 -0.47 5.17
N LYS A 107 9.95 -1.22 6.27
CA LYS A 107 9.09 -1.03 7.43
C LYS A 107 9.85 -1.25 8.70
N ILE A 108 9.82 -0.26 9.59
CA ILE A 108 10.33 -0.39 10.95
C ILE A 108 9.21 -0.22 11.99
N SER A 109 9.43 -0.76 13.18
CA SER A 109 8.54 -0.58 14.32
C SER A 109 9.32 0.07 15.45
N VAL A 110 8.74 1.11 16.04
CA VAL A 110 9.31 1.86 17.16
C VAL A 110 8.41 1.65 18.38
N ASP A 111 8.97 1.24 19.50
CA ASP A 111 8.21 1.04 20.73
C ASP A 111 7.46 2.33 21.11
N CYS A 112 6.16 2.21 21.32
CA CYS A 112 5.28 3.28 21.76
C CYS A 112 4.14 2.69 22.59
N PRO A 113 4.20 2.80 23.92
CA PRO A 113 3.13 2.33 24.81
C PRO A 113 1.76 2.92 24.43
N ASP A 114 0.71 2.15 24.61
CA ASP A 114 -0.65 2.55 24.16
C ASP A 114 -1.15 3.85 24.80
N ASP A 115 -0.77 4.11 26.04
CA ASP A 115 -1.10 5.34 26.79
C ASP A 115 -0.32 6.57 26.29
N GLU A 116 0.78 6.38 25.54
CA GLU A 116 1.56 7.48 24.94
C GLU A 116 1.18 7.76 23.48
N LYS A 117 0.56 6.81 22.77
CA LYS A 117 0.27 6.93 21.33
C LYS A 117 -0.45 8.21 20.96
N ALA A 118 -1.51 8.58 21.71
CA ALA A 118 -2.29 9.77 21.41
C ALA A 118 -1.46 11.06 21.54
N ARG A 119 -0.58 11.13 22.54
CA ARG A 119 0.34 12.25 22.74
C ARG A 119 1.35 12.34 21.60
N VAL A 120 1.99 11.21 21.28
CA VAL A 120 3.02 11.17 20.23
C VAL A 120 2.43 11.54 18.86
N VAL A 121 1.23 11.03 18.53
CA VAL A 121 0.52 11.38 17.29
C VAL A 121 0.24 12.89 17.22
N ALA A 122 -0.23 13.51 18.32
CA ALA A 122 -0.46 14.94 18.36
C ALA A 122 0.83 15.76 18.21
N GLU A 123 1.93 15.33 18.85
CA GLU A 123 3.23 15.98 18.71
C GLU A 123 3.82 15.83 17.29
N LEU A 124 3.57 14.71 16.61
CA LEU A 124 3.99 14.50 15.22
C LEU A 124 3.31 15.49 14.27
N GLU A 125 2.03 15.80 14.48
CA GLU A 125 1.30 16.78 13.67
C GLU A 125 1.98 18.17 13.69
N ASP A 126 2.51 18.57 14.85
CA ASP A 126 3.18 19.86 15.05
C ASP A 126 4.61 19.92 14.46
N VAL A 127 5.21 18.77 14.14
CA VAL A 127 6.62 18.69 13.72
C VAL A 127 6.83 18.10 12.33
N ILE A 128 5.76 18.06 11.51
CA ILE A 128 5.86 17.60 10.10
C ILE A 128 6.93 18.45 9.39
N PRO A 129 8.02 17.83 8.88
CA PRO A 129 9.11 18.56 8.27
C PRO A 129 8.75 19.07 6.87
N GLU A 130 9.37 20.17 6.44
CA GLU A 130 9.24 20.65 5.05
C GLU A 130 9.95 19.72 4.04
N THR A 131 10.93 18.96 4.49
CA THR A 131 11.72 18.03 3.66
C THR A 131 12.01 16.73 4.41
N VAL A 132 12.06 15.61 3.71
CA VAL A 132 12.51 14.30 4.19
C VAL A 132 13.67 13.85 3.30
N ALA A 133 14.79 13.47 3.90
CA ALA A 133 16.02 13.06 3.18
C ALA A 133 16.39 14.02 2.02
N GLY A 134 16.19 15.33 2.22
CA GLY A 134 16.50 16.38 1.23
C GLY A 134 15.46 16.59 0.14
N THR A 135 14.36 15.83 0.14
CA THR A 135 13.23 15.97 -0.81
C THR A 135 12.07 16.70 -0.14
N ALA A 136 11.46 17.65 -0.85
CA ALA A 136 10.35 18.44 -0.33
C ALA A 136 9.12 17.56 -0.07
N VAL A 137 8.41 17.84 1.03
CA VAL A 137 7.07 17.29 1.29
C VAL A 137 6.08 18.13 0.51
N GLU A 138 5.33 17.50 -0.42
CA GLU A 138 4.33 18.19 -1.25
C GLU A 138 2.92 18.11 -0.64
N ASP A 139 2.61 16.99 0.02
CA ASP A 139 1.28 16.79 0.62
C ASP A 139 1.38 15.85 1.82
N VAL A 140 0.36 15.89 2.68
CA VAL A 140 0.24 15.04 3.87
C VAL A 140 -1.15 14.43 3.93
N ASN A 141 -1.24 13.11 3.76
CA ASN A 141 -2.48 12.36 3.99
C ASN A 141 -2.56 11.91 5.45
N THR A 142 -3.62 12.33 6.13
CA THR A 142 -3.86 12.03 7.57
C THR A 142 -4.97 10.99 7.80
N ALA A 143 -5.36 10.23 6.79
CA ALA A 143 -6.44 9.25 6.88
C ALA A 143 -6.17 8.11 7.89
N ASP A 144 -4.91 7.72 8.07
CA ASP A 144 -4.47 6.72 9.07
C ASP A 144 -3.02 6.97 9.48
N GLY A 145 -2.81 7.96 10.35
CA GLY A 145 -1.50 8.48 10.72
C GLY A 145 -1.06 9.64 9.82
N PHE A 146 0.24 9.77 9.56
CA PHE A 146 0.81 10.83 8.73
C PHE A 146 1.59 10.21 7.57
N LYS A 147 1.00 10.27 6.37
CA LYS A 147 1.68 9.87 5.13
C LYS A 147 2.16 11.12 4.40
N LEU A 148 3.46 11.32 4.39
CA LEU A 148 4.14 12.42 3.72
C LEU A 148 4.40 12.01 2.27
N LEU A 149 3.86 12.76 1.32
CA LEU A 149 4.08 12.57 -0.11
C LEU A 149 5.21 13.50 -0.54
N LEU A 150 6.24 12.95 -1.17
CA LEU A 150 7.45 13.69 -1.50
C LEU A 150 7.49 14.05 -3.00
N ALA A 151 8.19 15.12 -3.33
CA ALA A 151 8.28 15.69 -4.68
C ALA A 151 8.87 14.73 -5.74
N ASP A 152 9.58 13.68 -5.33
CA ASP A 152 10.12 12.65 -6.22
C ASP A 152 9.20 11.43 -6.37
N GLY A 153 7.99 11.48 -5.79
CA GLY A 153 7.01 10.39 -5.81
C GLY A 153 7.24 9.32 -4.74
N SER A 154 8.28 9.45 -3.90
CA SER A 154 8.46 8.63 -2.72
C SER A 154 7.49 9.05 -1.61
N TRP A 155 7.31 8.20 -0.60
CA TRP A 155 6.47 8.53 0.53
C TRP A 155 6.98 7.91 1.83
N LEU A 156 6.64 8.56 2.95
CA LEU A 156 6.91 8.10 4.31
C LEU A 156 5.58 8.10 5.09
N LEU A 157 5.23 6.99 5.72
CA LEU A 157 4.04 6.89 6.56
C LEU A 157 4.45 6.57 8.00
N VAL A 158 3.99 7.38 8.95
CA VAL A 158 4.09 7.11 10.39
C VAL A 158 2.69 6.91 10.95
N ARG A 159 2.41 5.76 11.54
CA ARG A 159 1.09 5.46 12.11
C ARG A 159 1.17 4.64 13.40
N PRO A 160 0.25 4.84 14.35
CA PRO A 160 0.14 3.95 15.51
C PRO A 160 -0.40 2.58 15.09
N SER A 161 0.18 1.51 15.64
CA SER A 161 -0.40 0.17 15.49
C SER A 161 -1.68 0.05 16.32
N GLY A 162 -2.73 -0.51 15.74
CA GLY A 162 -3.99 -0.77 16.44
C GLY A 162 -3.96 -2.02 17.34
N THR A 163 -2.94 -2.87 17.21
CA THR A 163 -2.88 -4.17 17.87
C THR A 163 -1.63 -4.38 18.71
N GLU A 164 -0.61 -3.54 18.57
CA GLU A 164 0.68 -3.66 19.25
C GLU A 164 1.11 -2.30 19.81
N PRO A 165 1.87 -2.26 20.92
CA PRO A 165 2.33 -1.00 21.53
C PRO A 165 3.51 -0.39 20.75
N VAL A 166 3.32 -0.12 19.46
CA VAL A 166 4.35 0.44 18.57
C VAL A 166 3.77 1.51 17.65
N LEU A 167 4.63 2.40 17.17
CA LEU A 167 4.45 3.13 15.92
C LEU A 167 5.07 2.33 14.79
N ARG A 168 4.39 2.27 13.66
CA ARG A 168 4.91 1.70 12.42
C ARG A 168 5.31 2.82 11.49
N VAL A 169 6.52 2.72 10.97
CA VAL A 169 7.04 3.62 9.95
C VAL A 169 7.25 2.80 8.69
N TYR A 170 6.67 3.26 7.60
CA TYR A 170 6.80 2.67 6.27
C TYR A 170 7.41 3.70 5.35
N ALA A 171 8.27 3.28 4.46
CA ALA A 171 8.79 4.11 3.39
C ALA A 171 8.71 3.38 2.05
N GLU A 172 8.49 4.12 0.97
CA GLU A 172 8.63 3.64 -0.40
C GLU A 172 9.39 4.68 -1.22
N ALA A 173 10.39 4.22 -1.95
CA ALA A 173 11.18 5.04 -2.86
C ALA A 173 11.62 4.25 -4.09
N ALA A 174 12.35 4.89 -5.01
CA ALA A 174 12.83 4.26 -6.24
C ALA A 174 14.02 3.32 -6.02
N ASP A 175 14.74 3.44 -4.91
CA ASP A 175 15.94 2.66 -4.60
C ASP A 175 16.17 2.48 -3.09
N GLU A 176 17.06 1.53 -2.73
CA GLU A 176 17.37 1.17 -1.34
C GLU A 176 18.07 2.30 -0.57
N GLU A 177 18.88 3.14 -1.23
CA GLU A 177 19.59 4.24 -0.57
C GLU A 177 18.62 5.29 -0.03
N ARG A 178 17.48 5.44 -0.72
CA ARG A 178 16.43 6.39 -0.35
C ARG A 178 15.51 5.88 0.73
N VAL A 179 15.35 4.58 0.88
CA VAL A 179 14.44 3.97 1.88
C VAL A 179 15.14 3.77 3.22
N GLY A 180 16.45 3.49 3.25
CA GLY A 180 17.28 3.31 4.44
C GLY A 180 17.80 4.60 4.99
#